data_ff794b0b0d6b02be50db5b26355edc7b
#
_entry.id   ff794b0b0d6b02be50db5b26355edc7b
#
_cell.length_a   1.000
_cell.length_b   1.000
_cell.length_c   1.000
_cell.angle_alpha   90.00
_cell.angle_beta   90.00
_cell.angle_gamma   90.00
#
_symmetry.space_group_name_H-M   'P 1'
#
loop_
_entity.id
_entity.type
_entity.pdbx_description
1 polymer ?
#
loop_
_entity_poly.entity_id
_entity_poly.type
_entity_poly.pdbx_seq_one_letter_code
_entity_poly.pdbx_strand_id
1 'polypeptide(L)'
;MNSYRLKNLILRNLLLCAATILVSSCGTATFSKGGSDTSIEGLRNYELAFIDDFAVPGKPFNSTVFDIRVNEGNTKFQQAIADEKFTARRPVLVDLKAQFDADAAHLRSKASRGKITPALADEMKKDVNKIYDHALGR
;
A
#
# COMPACT_ATOMS: atom_id res chain seq x y z
N MET A 1 23.58 -12.78 0.57
CA MET A 1 22.10 -12.73 0.69
C MET A 1 21.71 -11.67 1.69
N ASN A 2 21.02 -10.63 1.24
CA ASN A 2 20.85 -9.39 2.01
C ASN A 2 19.86 -9.58 3.18
N SER A 3 20.33 -9.36 4.42
CA SER A 3 19.58 -9.45 5.68
C SER A 3 18.26 -8.65 5.67
N TYR A 4 18.16 -7.62 4.83
CA TYR A 4 16.96 -6.80 4.67
C TYR A 4 15.82 -7.50 3.91
N ARG A 5 16.13 -8.38 2.94
CA ARG A 5 15.12 -9.18 2.24
C ARG A 5 14.47 -10.20 3.18
N LEU A 6 15.25 -10.76 4.10
CA LEU A 6 14.74 -11.75 5.04
C LEU A 6 13.80 -11.11 6.10
N LYS A 7 14.15 -9.91 6.60
CA LYS A 7 13.31 -9.19 7.58
C LYS A 7 11.99 -8.72 6.98
N ASN A 8 12.00 -8.21 5.74
CA ASN A 8 10.78 -7.79 5.06
C ASN A 8 9.91 -9.00 4.66
N LEU A 9 10.53 -10.14 4.31
CA LEU A 9 9.81 -11.37 4.00
C LEU A 9 9.13 -11.94 5.25
N ILE A 10 9.80 -11.88 6.41
CA ILE A 10 9.27 -12.37 7.69
C ILE A 10 8.14 -11.43 8.16
N LEU A 11 8.29 -10.10 8.01
CA LEU A 11 7.27 -9.14 8.39
C LEU A 11 6.04 -9.25 7.46
N ARG A 12 6.24 -9.47 6.16
CA ARG A 12 5.16 -9.71 5.17
C ARG A 12 4.44 -11.03 5.44
N ASN A 13 5.16 -12.09 5.82
CA ASN A 13 4.54 -13.38 6.15
C ASN A 13 3.83 -13.35 7.50
N LEU A 14 4.27 -12.55 8.48
CA LEU A 14 3.55 -12.38 9.74
C LEU A 14 2.25 -11.60 9.54
N LEU A 15 2.25 -10.57 8.68
CA LEU A 15 1.03 -9.82 8.32
C LEU A 15 0.02 -10.71 7.56
N LEU A 16 0.51 -11.58 6.65
CA LEU A 16 -0.35 -12.53 5.93
C LEU A 16 -0.94 -13.61 6.86
N CYS A 17 -0.21 -14.05 7.88
CA CYS A 17 -0.73 -15.04 8.84
C CYS A 17 -1.79 -14.45 9.77
N ALA A 18 -1.72 -13.15 10.11
CA ALA A 18 -2.76 -12.49 10.92
C ALA A 18 -4.08 -12.34 10.14
N ALA A 19 -4.03 -12.23 8.81
CA ALA A 19 -5.22 -12.14 7.96
C ALA A 19 -5.94 -13.48 7.76
N THR A 20 -5.26 -14.62 7.95
CA THR A 20 -5.85 -15.96 7.72
C THR A 20 -6.66 -16.52 8.88
N ILE A 21 -6.57 -15.93 10.07
CA ILE A 21 -7.30 -16.44 11.26
C ILE A 21 -8.75 -15.91 11.36
N LEU A 22 -9.14 -14.92 10.58
CA LEU A 22 -10.48 -14.29 10.64
C LEU A 22 -11.49 -14.77 9.59
N VAL A 23 -11.18 -15.79 8.79
CA VAL A 23 -12.08 -16.29 7.72
C VAL A 23 -12.81 -17.59 8.11
N SER A 24 -12.88 -17.93 9.38
CA SER A 24 -13.68 -19.09 9.86
C SER A 24 -14.92 -18.67 10.63
N SER A 25 -15.77 -17.83 10.05
CA SER A 25 -17.20 -17.84 10.42
C SER A 25 -18.05 -17.59 9.18
N CYS A 26 -18.72 -18.63 8.75
CA CYS A 26 -19.77 -18.65 7.74
C CYS A 26 -20.75 -17.49 7.91
N GLY A 27 -20.69 -16.57 6.98
CA GLY A 27 -21.69 -15.57 6.73
C GLY A 27 -21.40 -15.00 5.35
N THR A 28 -22.15 -15.46 4.34
CA THR A 28 -22.18 -14.82 3.03
C THR A 28 -22.78 -13.42 3.19
N ALA A 29 -21.99 -12.48 3.73
CA ALA A 29 -22.33 -11.08 3.66
C ALA A 29 -22.12 -10.66 2.20
N THR A 30 -23.21 -10.59 1.45
CA THR A 30 -23.26 -9.89 0.18
C THR A 30 -22.95 -8.42 0.47
N PHE A 31 -21.67 -8.06 0.35
CA PHE A 31 -21.26 -6.68 0.48
C PHE A 31 -21.87 -5.89 -0.68
N SER A 32 -22.76 -4.95 -0.35
CA SER A 32 -23.28 -4.03 -1.35
C SER A 32 -22.13 -3.24 -1.96
N LYS A 33 -21.87 -3.43 -3.24
CA LYS A 33 -20.91 -2.69 -4.05
C LYS A 33 -21.31 -1.20 -4.04
N GLY A 34 -20.67 -0.42 -3.13
CA GLY A 34 -20.95 1.02 -3.13
C GLY A 34 -19.92 1.82 -2.37
N GLY A 35 -19.51 2.83 -2.31
CA GLY A 35 -18.72 3.76 -1.48
C GLY A 35 -17.33 3.28 -1.07
N SER A 36 -17.26 2.16 -0.40
CA SER A 36 -16.03 1.64 0.20
C SER A 36 -15.04 1.09 -0.85
N ASP A 37 -15.52 0.37 -1.87
CA ASP A 37 -14.65 -0.14 -2.94
C ASP A 37 -14.07 1.01 -3.76
N THR A 38 -14.84 2.08 -3.99
CA THR A 38 -14.37 3.30 -4.67
C THR A 38 -13.26 3.98 -3.88
N SER A 39 -13.34 3.99 -2.54
CA SER A 39 -12.27 4.56 -1.69
C SER A 39 -11.00 3.75 -1.77
N ILE A 40 -11.07 2.41 -1.72
CA ILE A 40 -9.92 1.51 -1.85
C ILE A 40 -9.28 1.66 -3.23
N GLU A 41 -10.06 1.72 -4.30
CA GLU A 41 -9.55 1.97 -5.66
C GLU A 41 -8.89 3.36 -5.77
N GLY A 42 -9.45 4.37 -5.13
CA GLY A 42 -8.86 5.71 -5.09
C GLY A 42 -7.50 5.72 -4.41
N LEU A 43 -7.34 4.98 -3.30
CA LEU A 43 -6.07 4.81 -2.60
C LEU A 43 -5.05 4.06 -3.46
N ARG A 44 -5.47 2.97 -4.14
CA ARG A 44 -4.63 2.25 -5.10
C ARG A 44 -4.09 3.17 -6.19
N ASN A 45 -4.96 3.91 -6.83
CA ASN A 45 -4.58 4.83 -7.90
C ASN A 45 -3.60 5.90 -7.40
N TYR A 46 -3.81 6.40 -6.18
CA TYR A 46 -2.89 7.35 -5.56
C TYR A 46 -1.50 6.73 -5.35
N GLU A 47 -1.42 5.53 -4.80
CA GLU A 47 -0.16 4.85 -4.52
C GLU A 47 0.61 4.49 -5.79
N LEU A 48 -0.09 4.01 -6.83
CA LEU A 48 0.51 3.76 -8.14
C LEU A 48 1.08 5.05 -8.75
N ALA A 49 0.33 6.17 -8.69
CA ALA A 49 0.81 7.47 -9.18
C ALA A 49 2.00 7.98 -8.34
N PHE A 50 1.99 7.76 -7.04
CA PHE A 50 3.12 8.09 -6.17
C PHE A 50 4.39 7.32 -6.57
N ILE A 51 4.29 6.02 -6.87
CA ILE A 51 5.41 5.22 -7.36
C ILE A 51 5.90 5.78 -8.72
N ASP A 52 4.98 6.08 -9.65
CA ASP A 52 5.32 6.65 -10.96
C ASP A 52 6.03 8.02 -10.85
N ASP A 53 5.65 8.84 -9.88
CA ASP A 53 6.27 10.16 -9.65
C ASP A 53 7.73 10.07 -9.19
N PHE A 54 8.07 9.06 -8.39
CA PHE A 54 9.37 8.97 -7.70
C PHE A 54 10.24 7.79 -8.11
N ALA A 55 9.69 6.75 -8.71
CA ALA A 55 10.45 5.61 -9.19
C ALA A 55 10.95 5.81 -10.63
N VAL A 56 11.40 7.02 -10.96
CA VAL A 56 11.93 7.38 -12.29
C VAL A 56 13.45 7.27 -12.29
N PRO A 57 14.04 6.35 -13.08
CA PRO A 57 15.47 6.20 -13.17
C PRO A 57 16.15 7.50 -13.63
N GLY A 58 17.24 7.88 -12.96
CA GLY A 58 18.03 9.07 -13.32
C GLY A 58 17.39 10.42 -12.95
N LYS A 59 16.16 10.44 -12.44
CA LYS A 59 15.52 11.67 -11.94
C LYS A 59 16.13 12.07 -10.59
N PRO A 60 16.58 13.33 -10.41
CA PRO A 60 17.05 13.80 -9.11
C PRO A 60 15.95 13.67 -8.04
N PHE A 61 16.31 13.12 -6.89
CA PHE A 61 15.39 12.98 -5.78
C PHE A 61 15.14 14.33 -5.10
N ASN A 62 13.89 14.75 -5.05
CA ASN A 62 13.46 15.94 -4.32
C ASN A 62 12.71 15.51 -3.03
N SER A 63 13.40 15.59 -1.89
CA SER A 63 12.84 15.16 -0.60
C SER A 63 11.64 15.98 -0.17
N THR A 64 11.62 17.29 -0.45
CA THR A 64 10.50 18.17 -0.08
C THR A 64 9.22 17.78 -0.82
N VAL A 65 9.31 17.59 -2.14
CA VAL A 65 8.16 17.15 -2.94
C VAL A 65 7.72 15.74 -2.52
N PHE A 66 8.66 14.86 -2.22
CA PHE A 66 8.36 13.53 -1.72
C PHE A 66 7.58 13.59 -0.40
N ASP A 67 8.02 14.40 0.56
CA ASP A 67 7.37 14.56 1.87
C ASP A 67 5.95 15.12 1.73
N ILE A 68 5.74 16.09 0.86
CA ILE A 68 4.41 16.63 0.55
C ILE A 68 3.50 15.49 0.05
N ARG A 69 3.96 14.68 -0.90
CA ARG A 69 3.17 13.58 -1.46
C ARG A 69 2.89 12.48 -0.44
N VAL A 70 3.85 12.16 0.44
CA VAL A 70 3.62 11.21 1.55
C VAL A 70 2.54 11.74 2.50
N ASN A 71 2.59 13.02 2.86
CA ASN A 71 1.60 13.65 3.73
C ASN A 71 0.20 13.68 3.09
N GLU A 72 0.10 13.94 1.78
CA GLU A 72 -1.16 13.85 1.04
C GLU A 72 -1.72 12.42 1.09
N GLY A 73 -0.88 11.41 0.85
CA GLY A 73 -1.26 10.01 0.97
C GLY A 73 -1.78 9.67 2.36
N ASN A 74 -1.03 10.03 3.40
CA ASN A 74 -1.44 9.82 4.79
C ASN A 74 -2.80 10.45 5.10
N THR A 75 -3.06 11.66 4.60
CA THR A 75 -4.35 12.33 4.76
C THR A 75 -5.47 11.54 4.08
N LYS A 76 -5.25 11.04 2.86
CA LYS A 76 -6.24 10.23 2.13
C LYS A 76 -6.57 8.91 2.87
N PHE A 77 -5.55 8.22 3.38
CA PHE A 77 -5.76 7.00 4.17
C PHE A 77 -6.51 7.28 5.48
N GLN A 78 -6.11 8.33 6.21
CA GLN A 78 -6.80 8.72 7.45
C GLN A 78 -8.27 9.05 7.19
N GLN A 79 -8.55 9.78 6.11
CA GLN A 79 -9.92 10.11 5.70
C GLN A 79 -10.70 8.84 5.37
N ALA A 80 -10.15 7.94 4.58
CA ALA A 80 -10.81 6.68 4.23
C ALA A 80 -11.10 5.81 5.45
N ILE A 81 -10.17 5.74 6.42
CA ILE A 81 -10.36 5.01 7.68
C ILE A 81 -11.46 5.66 8.53
N ALA A 82 -11.47 7.00 8.62
CA ALA A 82 -12.47 7.75 9.38
C ALA A 82 -13.88 7.61 8.79
N ASP A 83 -13.98 7.65 7.45
CA ASP A 83 -15.24 7.59 6.72
C ASP A 83 -15.78 6.15 6.57
N GLU A 84 -14.95 5.13 6.85
CA GLU A 84 -15.37 3.74 6.70
C GLU A 84 -16.43 3.36 7.74
N LYS A 85 -17.62 3.09 7.26
CA LYS A 85 -18.79 2.74 8.09
C LYS A 85 -18.78 1.28 8.54
N PHE A 86 -18.13 0.41 7.78
CA PHE A 86 -18.08 -1.03 8.08
C PHE A 86 -16.88 -1.34 8.97
N THR A 87 -17.13 -1.69 10.20
CA THR A 87 -16.08 -1.99 11.20
C THR A 87 -15.12 -3.09 10.74
N ALA A 88 -15.62 -4.08 9.98
CA ALA A 88 -14.80 -5.17 9.43
C ALA A 88 -13.81 -4.70 8.33
N ARG A 89 -14.03 -3.56 7.70
CA ARG A 89 -13.15 -3.01 6.64
C ARG A 89 -12.10 -2.04 7.16
N ARG A 90 -12.31 -1.46 8.34
CA ARG A 90 -11.31 -0.55 8.94
C ARG A 90 -9.93 -1.18 9.11
N PRO A 91 -9.78 -2.43 9.62
CA PRO A 91 -8.48 -3.09 9.67
C PRO A 91 -7.81 -3.18 8.30
N VAL A 92 -8.56 -3.50 7.24
CA VAL A 92 -8.02 -3.57 5.88
C VAL A 92 -7.42 -2.23 5.44
N LEU A 93 -8.12 -1.12 5.69
CA LEU A 93 -7.60 0.22 5.38
C LEU A 93 -6.38 0.59 6.22
N VAL A 94 -6.32 0.16 7.47
CA VAL A 94 -5.14 0.34 8.35
C VAL A 94 -3.95 -0.45 7.80
N ASP A 95 -4.17 -1.68 7.34
CA ASP A 95 -3.13 -2.52 6.75
C ASP A 95 -2.63 -1.94 5.42
N LEU A 96 -3.53 -1.43 4.56
CA LEU A 96 -3.16 -0.72 3.32
C LEU A 96 -2.35 0.53 3.62
N LYS A 97 -2.71 1.30 4.66
CA LYS A 97 -1.91 2.45 5.10
C LYS A 97 -0.51 2.03 5.54
N ALA A 98 -0.39 0.99 6.34
CA ALA A 98 0.91 0.48 6.79
C ALA A 98 1.78 0.02 5.61
N GLN A 99 1.17 -0.57 4.57
CA GLN A 99 1.85 -0.92 3.34
C GLN A 99 2.35 0.32 2.59
N PHE A 100 1.50 1.34 2.41
CA PHE A 100 1.90 2.62 1.81
C PHE A 100 3.08 3.26 2.55
N ASP A 101 3.07 3.29 3.88
CA ASP A 101 4.17 3.82 4.69
C ASP A 101 5.48 3.04 4.45
N ALA A 102 5.39 1.71 4.34
CA ALA A 102 6.56 0.85 4.07
C ALA A 102 7.10 1.07 2.65
N ASP A 103 6.22 1.20 1.65
CA ASP A 103 6.60 1.44 0.26
C ASP A 103 7.20 2.84 0.08
N ALA A 104 6.65 3.85 0.74
CA ALA A 104 7.23 5.19 0.77
C ALA A 104 8.63 5.20 1.40
N ALA A 105 8.83 4.53 2.53
CA ALA A 105 10.13 4.42 3.17
C ALA A 105 11.16 3.67 2.29
N HIS A 106 10.74 2.60 1.63
CA HIS A 106 11.57 1.84 0.70
C HIS A 106 11.97 2.70 -0.51
N LEU A 107 11.01 3.35 -1.15
CA LEU A 107 11.24 4.22 -2.30
C LEU A 107 12.14 5.40 -1.96
N ARG A 108 11.94 6.06 -0.80
CA ARG A 108 12.83 7.10 -0.29
C ARG A 108 14.27 6.60 -0.18
N SER A 109 14.47 5.45 0.44
CA SER A 109 15.79 4.85 0.63
C SER A 109 16.50 4.52 -0.69
N LYS A 110 15.75 4.13 -1.72
CA LYS A 110 16.31 3.86 -3.05
C LYS A 110 16.58 5.15 -3.82
N ALA A 111 15.61 6.07 -3.83
CA ALA A 111 15.70 7.34 -4.57
C ALA A 111 16.83 8.23 -4.04
N SER A 112 16.96 8.39 -2.73
CA SER A 112 18.03 9.19 -2.11
C SER A 112 19.45 8.67 -2.41
N ARG A 113 19.58 7.40 -2.77
CA ARG A 113 20.85 6.75 -3.15
C ARG A 113 21.04 6.63 -4.67
N GLY A 114 20.15 7.17 -5.48
CA GLY A 114 20.17 7.03 -6.93
C GLY A 114 20.03 5.57 -7.41
N LYS A 115 19.35 4.72 -6.63
CA LYS A 115 19.18 3.28 -6.91
C LYS A 115 17.78 2.92 -7.45
N ILE A 116 17.13 3.85 -8.12
CA ILE A 116 15.88 3.58 -8.82
C ILE A 116 16.18 2.89 -10.15
N THR A 117 15.51 1.78 -10.38
CA THR A 117 15.55 1.03 -11.63
C THR A 117 14.13 0.81 -12.15
N PRO A 118 13.95 0.63 -13.48
CA PRO A 118 12.63 0.27 -14.03
C PRO A 118 12.05 -0.98 -13.38
N ALA A 119 12.88 -2.00 -13.15
CA ALA A 119 12.47 -3.24 -12.52
C ALA A 119 11.93 -3.03 -11.08
N LEU A 120 12.50 -2.08 -10.32
CA LEU A 120 12.00 -1.74 -8.99
C LEU A 120 10.61 -1.13 -9.06
N ALA A 121 10.38 -0.19 -9.98
CA ALA A 121 9.08 0.45 -10.19
C ALA A 121 8.00 -0.59 -10.55
N ASP A 122 8.31 -1.48 -11.48
CA ASP A 122 7.39 -2.54 -11.93
C ASP A 122 7.09 -3.54 -10.81
N GLU A 123 8.10 -3.93 -10.02
CA GLU A 123 7.92 -4.81 -8.85
C GLU A 123 6.99 -4.15 -7.81
N MET A 124 7.24 -2.90 -7.45
CA MET A 124 6.42 -2.17 -6.49
C MET A 124 4.96 -2.05 -6.98
N LYS A 125 4.73 -1.64 -8.22
CA LYS A 125 3.38 -1.53 -8.79
C LYS A 125 2.65 -2.88 -8.84
N LYS A 126 3.36 -3.96 -9.15
CA LYS A 126 2.79 -5.32 -9.13
C LYS A 126 2.37 -5.73 -7.71
N ASP A 127 3.20 -5.43 -6.71
CA ASP A 127 2.90 -5.73 -5.32
C ASP A 127 1.70 -4.91 -4.81
N VAL A 128 1.65 -3.62 -5.12
CA VAL A 128 0.49 -2.75 -4.82
C VAL A 128 -0.78 -3.34 -5.43
N ASN A 129 -0.80 -3.63 -6.74
CA ASN A 129 -1.99 -4.19 -7.39
C ASN A 129 -2.45 -5.47 -6.71
N LYS A 130 -1.54 -6.39 -6.40
CA LYS A 130 -1.86 -7.65 -5.74
C LYS A 130 -2.49 -7.47 -4.36
N ILE A 131 -1.97 -6.53 -3.56
CA ILE A 131 -2.46 -6.27 -2.21
C ILE A 131 -3.86 -5.64 -2.26
N TYR A 132 -4.07 -4.68 -3.17
CA TYR A 132 -5.36 -4.03 -3.35
C TYR A 132 -6.41 -4.94 -3.97
N ASP A 133 -6.04 -5.82 -4.89
CA ASP A 133 -6.96 -6.84 -5.42
C ASP A 133 -7.42 -7.78 -4.31
N HIS A 134 -6.50 -8.20 -3.44
CA HIS A 134 -6.87 -8.99 -2.25
C HIS A 134 -7.82 -8.23 -1.31
N ALA A 135 -7.55 -6.95 -1.05
CA ALA A 135 -8.40 -6.09 -0.23
C ALA A 135 -9.82 -5.90 -0.82
N LEU A 136 -9.94 -5.97 -2.14
CA LEU A 136 -11.20 -5.88 -2.89
C LEU A 136 -11.88 -7.23 -3.09
N GLY A 137 -11.25 -8.34 -2.67
CA GLY A 137 -11.78 -9.68 -2.84
C GLY A 137 -11.70 -10.21 -4.28
N ARG A 138 -10.66 -9.80 -5.01
CA ARG A 138 -10.41 -10.19 -6.41
C ARG A 138 -9.22 -11.13 -6.53
#